data_6f1b151f14cd40d7127a08f7a91b05c3
#
_entry.id   6f1b151f14cd40d7127a08f7a91b05c3
#
_cell.length_a   1.000
_cell.length_b   1.000
_cell.length_c   1.000
_cell.angle_alpha   90.00
_cell.angle_beta   90.00
_cell.angle_gamma   90.00
#
_symmetry.space_group_name_H-M   'P 1'
#
loop_
_entity.id
_entity.type
_entity.pdbx_description
1 polymer ?
#
loop_
_entity_poly.entity_id
_entity_poly.type
_entity_poly.pdbx_seq_one_letter_code
_entity_poly.pdbx_strand_id
1 'polypeptide(L)'
;DVLGSRGLGDVYKRQNIPCTYSMTVKLDITQIKKKRMKLYPAMLYYLATIVNRHSEFRTAINQEGELGIYDEMIPSYTIFHEDTETFSNLWTPYIPDFEAFSMAYANDMQRYGSNYGMIGKPDVPENVFNVSMIPWSTFDGFNLNLQKGYDYLIPIFTMGKYYRDDEKIILPLAIRVHHAVCDGFHICRFVNELQELINS
;
A
#
# COMPACT_ATOMS: atom_id res chain seq x y z
N ASP A 1 13.19 -22.36 1.68
CA ASP A 1 12.08 -22.04 0.76
C ASP A 1 11.22 -20.97 1.41
N VAL A 2 11.51 -19.71 1.11
CA VAL A 2 10.99 -18.55 1.85
C VAL A 2 9.56 -18.16 1.42
N LEU A 3 9.07 -18.72 0.31
CA LEU A 3 7.73 -18.43 -0.24
C LEU A 3 6.67 -19.48 0.15
N GLY A 4 6.83 -20.18 1.26
CA GLY A 4 5.92 -21.23 1.68
C GLY A 4 5.88 -22.38 0.66
N SER A 5 4.67 -22.77 0.18
CA SER A 5 4.52 -23.82 -0.83
C SER A 5 4.97 -23.42 -2.25
N ARG A 6 5.40 -22.16 -2.46
CA ARG A 6 5.90 -21.66 -3.73
C ARG A 6 7.34 -21.21 -3.59
N GLY A 7 8.25 -21.96 -4.21
CA GLY A 7 9.64 -21.55 -4.32
C GLY A 7 9.82 -20.38 -5.29
N LEU A 8 10.93 -19.65 -5.17
CA LEU A 8 11.33 -18.59 -6.12
C LEU A 8 11.28 -19.05 -7.57
N GLY A 9 11.58 -20.34 -7.86
CA GLY A 9 11.51 -20.93 -9.20
C GLY A 9 10.10 -20.91 -9.81
N ASP A 10 9.05 -21.05 -9.00
CA ASP A 10 7.67 -21.00 -9.49
C ASP A 10 7.25 -19.55 -9.79
N VAL A 11 7.75 -18.59 -9.02
CA VAL A 11 7.57 -17.15 -9.28
C VAL A 11 8.22 -16.80 -10.62
N TYR A 12 9.45 -17.24 -10.89
CA TYR A 12 10.13 -17.02 -12.16
C TYR A 12 9.36 -17.57 -13.36
N LYS A 13 8.80 -18.77 -13.27
CA LYS A 13 7.99 -19.36 -14.33
C LYS A 13 6.72 -18.55 -14.61
N ARG A 14 6.10 -17.99 -13.58
CA ARG A 14 4.86 -17.21 -13.69
C ARG A 14 5.09 -15.77 -14.13
N GLN A 15 6.30 -15.21 -13.92
CA GLN A 15 6.67 -13.88 -14.43
C GLN A 15 6.61 -13.79 -15.95
N ASN A 16 6.88 -14.89 -16.66
CA ASN A 16 6.76 -14.93 -18.12
C ASN A 16 5.31 -14.83 -18.62
N ILE A 17 4.33 -14.88 -17.71
CA ILE A 17 2.91 -14.65 -18.00
C ILE A 17 2.52 -13.34 -17.34
N PRO A 18 2.44 -12.24 -18.11
CA PRO A 18 2.09 -10.93 -17.56
C PRO A 18 0.63 -10.93 -17.08
N CYS A 19 0.43 -11.25 -15.82
CA CYS A 19 -0.89 -11.29 -15.23
C CYS A 19 -0.91 -10.45 -13.94
N THR A 20 -1.52 -9.30 -14.02
CA THR A 20 -1.84 -8.46 -12.85
C THR A 20 -3.33 -8.33 -12.71
N TYR A 21 -3.79 -8.18 -11.49
CA TYR A 21 -5.21 -7.93 -11.24
C TYR A 21 -5.38 -6.93 -10.09
N SER A 22 -6.53 -6.29 -10.06
CA SER A 22 -6.93 -5.41 -8.98
C SER A 22 -8.19 -5.96 -8.31
N MET A 23 -8.24 -5.82 -6.99
CA MET A 23 -9.42 -6.09 -6.20
C MET A 23 -9.80 -4.83 -5.44
N THR A 24 -11.05 -4.39 -5.57
CA THR A 24 -11.59 -3.28 -4.77
C THR A 24 -12.44 -3.86 -3.65
N VAL A 25 -12.17 -3.43 -2.42
CA VAL A 25 -12.88 -3.85 -1.22
C VAL A 25 -13.42 -2.64 -0.46
N LYS A 26 -14.46 -2.88 0.34
CA LYS A 26 -15.10 -1.89 1.20
C LYS A 26 -14.71 -2.17 2.65
N LEU A 27 -13.78 -1.38 3.19
CA LEU A 27 -13.31 -1.50 4.57
C LEU A 27 -14.21 -0.71 5.52
N ASP A 28 -14.61 -1.33 6.60
CA ASP A 28 -15.28 -0.64 7.71
C ASP A 28 -14.23 0.05 8.59
N ILE A 29 -14.14 1.38 8.49
CA ILE A 29 -13.21 2.22 9.24
C ILE A 29 -13.86 2.93 10.42
N THR A 30 -15.03 2.47 10.87
CA THR A 30 -15.79 3.08 11.96
C THR A 30 -14.96 3.21 13.23
N GLN A 31 -14.13 2.21 13.56
CA GLN A 31 -13.28 2.25 14.75
C GLN A 31 -12.16 3.31 14.65
N ILE A 32 -11.56 3.49 13.48
CA ILE A 32 -10.57 4.57 13.25
C ILE A 32 -11.20 5.93 13.58
N LYS A 33 -12.45 6.16 13.10
CA LYS A 33 -13.18 7.40 13.34
C LYS A 33 -13.62 7.56 14.79
N LYS A 34 -14.09 6.49 15.44
CA LYS A 34 -14.47 6.50 16.86
C LYS A 34 -13.27 6.83 17.76
N LYS A 35 -12.12 6.27 17.47
CA LYS A 35 -10.84 6.54 18.16
C LYS A 35 -10.23 7.91 17.80
N ARG A 36 -10.85 8.67 16.89
CA ARG A 36 -10.40 9.99 16.41
C ARG A 36 -8.98 9.96 15.79
N MET A 37 -8.57 8.82 15.26
CA MET A 37 -7.30 8.70 14.58
C MET A 37 -7.31 9.46 13.25
N LYS A 38 -6.17 10.04 12.86
CA LYS A 38 -6.00 10.59 11.52
C LYS A 38 -5.99 9.43 10.51
N LEU A 39 -6.91 9.47 9.54
CA LEU A 39 -7.15 8.34 8.63
C LEU A 39 -5.90 7.93 7.84
N TYR A 40 -5.21 8.90 7.21
CA TYR A 40 -4.12 8.58 6.30
C TYR A 40 -2.95 7.89 7.01
N PRO A 41 -2.35 8.44 8.08
CA PRO A 41 -1.29 7.74 8.80
C PRO A 41 -1.74 6.41 9.44
N ALA A 42 -3.00 6.29 9.89
CA ALA A 42 -3.52 5.02 10.40
C ALA A 42 -3.57 3.95 9.31
N MET A 43 -4.06 4.29 8.13
CA MET A 43 -4.10 3.35 7.00
C MET A 43 -2.70 3.01 6.49
N LEU A 44 -1.79 3.97 6.41
CA LEU A 44 -0.38 3.70 6.05
C LEU A 44 0.26 2.70 7.01
N TYR A 45 0.05 2.88 8.31
CA TYR A 45 0.54 1.97 9.34
C TYR A 45 -0.06 0.57 9.21
N TYR A 46 -1.37 0.44 9.08
CA TYR A 46 -2.03 -0.86 8.98
C TYR A 46 -1.66 -1.60 7.69
N LEU A 47 -1.59 -0.90 6.56
CA LEU A 47 -1.12 -1.47 5.29
C LEU A 47 0.32 -1.97 5.42
N ALA A 48 1.22 -1.14 5.98
CA ALA A 48 2.62 -1.51 6.18
C ALA A 48 2.75 -2.71 7.13
N THR A 49 1.94 -2.77 8.18
CA THR A 49 1.94 -3.90 9.12
C THR A 49 1.60 -5.21 8.42
N ILE A 50 0.56 -5.25 7.57
CA ILE A 50 0.18 -6.47 6.86
C ILE A 50 1.16 -6.81 5.75
N VAL A 51 1.63 -5.82 4.98
CA VAL A 51 2.68 -6.03 3.95
C VAL A 51 3.91 -6.69 4.57
N ASN A 52 4.34 -6.23 5.75
CA ASN A 52 5.53 -6.76 6.42
C ASN A 52 5.32 -8.13 7.10
N ARG A 53 4.08 -8.56 7.32
CA ARG A 53 3.78 -9.91 7.83
C ARG A 53 3.98 -11.02 6.80
N HIS A 54 3.80 -10.73 5.51
CA HIS A 54 3.69 -11.73 4.46
C HIS A 54 4.71 -11.53 3.34
N SER A 55 5.50 -12.55 3.06
CA SER A 55 6.59 -12.49 2.07
C SER A 55 6.12 -12.23 0.64
N GLU A 56 4.92 -12.68 0.25
CA GLU A 56 4.36 -12.46 -1.08
C GLU A 56 4.15 -10.97 -1.41
N PHE A 57 3.96 -10.12 -0.39
CA PHE A 57 3.84 -8.67 -0.57
C PHE A 57 5.18 -7.93 -0.48
N ARG A 58 6.27 -8.65 -0.15
CA ARG A 58 7.64 -8.14 -0.07
C ARG A 58 8.55 -8.69 -1.18
N THR A 59 8.00 -9.54 -2.05
CA THR A 59 8.71 -10.11 -3.19
C THR A 59 8.84 -9.08 -4.29
N ALA A 60 10.06 -8.86 -4.78
CA ALA A 60 10.37 -7.87 -5.81
C ALA A 60 11.51 -8.34 -6.70
N ILE A 61 11.67 -7.65 -7.83
CA ILE A 61 12.87 -7.71 -8.65
C ILE A 61 13.65 -6.42 -8.39
N ASN A 62 14.92 -6.55 -8.00
CA ASN A 62 15.80 -5.42 -7.75
C ASN A 62 16.25 -4.74 -9.06
N GLN A 63 17.06 -3.68 -8.95
CA GLN A 63 17.57 -2.94 -10.12
C GLN A 63 18.53 -3.77 -10.98
N GLU A 64 19.15 -4.80 -10.41
CA GLU A 64 20.02 -5.76 -11.10
C GLU A 64 19.24 -6.85 -11.84
N GLY A 65 17.90 -6.87 -11.68
CA GLY A 65 17.01 -7.87 -12.28
C GLY A 65 16.94 -9.18 -11.48
N GLU A 66 17.36 -9.18 -10.23
CA GLU A 66 17.34 -10.35 -9.36
C GLU A 66 16.03 -10.40 -8.56
N LEU A 67 15.40 -11.58 -8.56
CA LEU A 67 14.21 -11.84 -7.76
C LEU A 67 14.60 -12.11 -6.30
N GLY A 68 14.00 -11.36 -5.38
CA GLY A 68 14.25 -11.50 -3.95
C GLY A 68 13.05 -11.14 -3.08
N ILE A 69 13.23 -11.24 -1.78
CA ILE A 69 12.25 -10.84 -0.76
C ILE A 69 12.93 -9.83 0.13
N TYR A 70 12.40 -8.62 0.20
CA TYR A 70 12.88 -7.64 1.16
C TYR A 70 12.55 -8.06 2.60
N ASP A 71 13.46 -7.81 3.53
CA ASP A 71 13.23 -8.06 4.96
C ASP A 71 12.12 -7.16 5.51
N GLU A 72 12.06 -5.92 5.01
CA GLU A 72 11.06 -4.93 5.36
C GLU A 72 10.65 -4.12 4.14
N MET A 73 9.38 -3.70 4.10
CA MET A 73 8.83 -2.77 3.11
C MET A 73 8.37 -1.48 3.78
N ILE A 74 8.62 -0.37 3.11
CA ILE A 74 8.36 0.99 3.60
C ILE A 74 7.21 1.61 2.78
N PRO A 75 6.19 2.23 3.41
CA PRO A 75 5.13 2.91 2.67
C PRO A 75 5.65 4.19 2.01
N SER A 76 5.54 4.27 0.68
CA SER A 76 5.67 5.48 -0.11
C SER A 76 4.26 5.98 -0.46
N TYR A 77 3.98 7.25 -0.20
CA TYR A 77 2.62 7.76 -0.29
C TYR A 77 2.54 9.12 -0.95
N THR A 78 1.41 9.37 -1.63
CA THR A 78 1.16 10.64 -2.32
C THR A 78 0.59 11.69 -1.37
N ILE A 79 1.06 12.92 -1.54
CA ILE A 79 0.44 14.13 -0.97
C ILE A 79 -0.01 15.05 -2.09
N PHE A 80 -1.10 15.77 -1.89
CA PHE A 80 -1.67 16.69 -2.87
C PHE A 80 -1.39 18.14 -2.51
N HIS A 81 -1.00 18.93 -3.52
CA HIS A 81 -0.79 20.38 -3.44
C HIS A 81 -1.95 21.08 -4.13
N GLU A 82 -2.85 21.70 -3.35
CA GLU A 82 -4.07 22.33 -3.87
C GLU A 82 -3.78 23.55 -4.78
N ASP A 83 -2.72 24.27 -4.50
CA ASP A 83 -2.33 25.49 -5.24
C ASP A 83 -1.83 25.22 -6.65
N THR A 84 -1.26 24.03 -6.90
CA THR A 84 -0.73 23.61 -8.20
C THR A 84 -1.48 22.45 -8.82
N GLU A 85 -2.44 21.86 -8.08
CA GLU A 85 -3.17 20.63 -8.47
C GLU A 85 -2.23 19.47 -8.85
N THR A 86 -1.10 19.38 -8.13
CA THR A 86 -0.06 18.35 -8.37
C THR A 86 0.13 17.44 -7.15
N PHE A 87 0.91 16.38 -7.35
CA PHE A 87 1.25 15.42 -6.30
C PHE A 87 2.75 15.35 -6.10
N SER A 88 3.14 15.06 -4.86
CA SER A 88 4.49 14.65 -4.50
C SER A 88 4.44 13.32 -3.76
N ASN A 89 5.50 12.52 -3.85
CA ASN A 89 5.65 11.30 -3.09
C ASN A 89 6.56 11.54 -1.88
N LEU A 90 6.08 11.12 -0.71
CA LEU A 90 6.85 11.00 0.51
C LEU A 90 6.95 9.52 0.90
N TRP A 91 7.83 9.22 1.82
CA TRP A 91 7.96 7.92 2.44
C TRP A 91 8.29 8.09 3.93
N THR A 92 7.84 7.15 4.75
CA THR A 92 8.12 7.13 6.19
C THR A 92 8.57 5.73 6.57
N PRO A 93 9.70 5.56 7.29
CA PRO A 93 10.14 4.25 7.74
C PRO A 93 9.03 3.52 8.49
N TYR A 94 8.90 2.22 8.27
CA TYR A 94 7.97 1.41 9.06
C TYR A 94 8.50 1.26 10.49
N ILE A 95 7.64 1.54 11.46
CA ILE A 95 7.92 1.35 12.88
C ILE A 95 6.75 0.52 13.44
N PRO A 96 7.00 -0.65 14.09
CA PRO A 96 5.93 -1.54 14.57
C PRO A 96 5.08 -0.99 15.72
N ASP A 97 5.29 0.25 16.11
CA ASP A 97 4.47 0.99 17.08
C ASP A 97 3.71 2.12 16.39
N PHE A 98 2.39 2.17 16.58
CA PHE A 98 1.54 3.13 15.89
C PHE A 98 1.83 4.58 16.27
N GLU A 99 2.09 4.86 17.54
CA GLU A 99 2.35 6.23 18.00
C GLU A 99 3.68 6.73 17.44
N ALA A 100 4.74 5.90 17.52
CA ALA A 100 6.04 6.21 16.95
C ALA A 100 5.96 6.41 15.42
N PHE A 101 5.25 5.53 14.70
CA PHE A 101 5.03 5.70 13.27
C PHE A 101 4.27 6.99 12.93
N SER A 102 3.21 7.30 13.68
CA SER A 102 2.43 8.54 13.49
C SER A 102 3.25 9.79 13.75
N MET A 103 4.16 9.76 14.72
CA MET A 103 5.10 10.85 14.98
C MET A 103 6.10 11.00 13.83
N ALA A 104 6.67 9.91 13.34
CA ALA A 104 7.59 9.91 12.20
C ALA A 104 6.89 10.46 10.94
N TYR A 105 5.67 10.00 10.64
CA TYR A 105 4.83 10.54 9.56
C TYR A 105 4.60 12.06 9.72
N ALA A 106 4.24 12.53 10.92
CA ALA A 106 3.99 13.95 11.16
C ALA A 106 5.25 14.80 10.96
N ASN A 107 6.42 14.30 11.37
CA ASN A 107 7.70 14.94 11.16
C ASN A 107 8.06 15.01 9.66
N ASP A 108 7.82 13.94 8.90
CA ASP A 108 8.04 13.91 7.46
C ASP A 108 7.10 14.92 6.75
N MET A 109 5.83 14.96 7.13
CA MET A 109 4.88 15.92 6.60
C MET A 109 5.26 17.37 6.93
N GLN A 110 5.74 17.65 8.14
CA GLN A 110 6.21 18.98 8.53
C GLN A 110 7.43 19.41 7.72
N ARG A 111 8.37 18.49 7.49
CA ARG A 111 9.66 18.79 6.84
C ARG A 111 9.57 18.82 5.32
N TYR A 112 8.76 17.93 4.73
CA TYR A 112 8.75 17.69 3.29
C TYR A 112 7.39 17.91 2.64
N GLY A 113 6.32 18.13 3.42
CA GLY A 113 4.95 18.21 2.91
C GLY A 113 4.67 19.41 2.00
N SER A 114 5.57 20.40 1.97
CA SER A 114 5.50 21.55 1.06
C SER A 114 6.46 21.44 -0.13
N ASN A 115 7.19 20.33 -0.28
CA ASN A 115 8.08 20.13 -1.41
C ASN A 115 7.29 19.73 -2.64
N TYR A 116 7.47 20.46 -3.74
CA TYR A 116 6.85 20.17 -5.03
C TYR A 116 7.70 19.21 -5.86
N GLY A 117 7.07 18.65 -6.89
CA GLY A 117 7.69 17.69 -7.79
C GLY A 117 7.41 16.23 -7.37
N MET A 118 7.74 15.30 -8.25
CA MET A 118 7.38 13.88 -8.05
C MET A 118 8.03 13.28 -6.78
N ILE A 119 9.24 13.70 -6.44
CA ILE A 119 9.97 13.25 -5.25
C ILE A 119 9.98 14.39 -4.24
N GLY A 120 9.05 14.37 -3.29
CA GLY A 120 8.95 15.36 -2.23
C GLY A 120 9.98 15.13 -1.11
N LYS A 121 10.23 13.87 -0.76
CA LYS A 121 11.28 13.47 0.18
C LYS A 121 12.40 12.74 -0.57
N PRO A 122 13.67 13.24 -0.50
CA PRO A 122 14.80 12.62 -1.20
C PRO A 122 15.15 11.24 -0.63
N ASP A 123 16.18 10.61 -1.22
CA ASP A 123 16.75 9.33 -0.77
C ASP A 123 15.69 8.21 -0.65
N VAL A 124 14.84 8.08 -1.69
CA VAL A 124 13.78 7.07 -1.73
C VAL A 124 14.39 5.68 -1.64
N PRO A 125 14.03 4.87 -0.62
CA PRO A 125 14.52 3.50 -0.51
C PRO A 125 14.00 2.61 -1.66
N GLU A 126 14.74 1.54 -1.98
CA GLU A 126 14.30 0.59 -3.02
C GLU A 126 13.13 -0.28 -2.55
N ASN A 127 13.06 -0.57 -1.25
CA ASN A 127 12.06 -1.42 -0.60
C ASN A 127 10.76 -0.68 -0.27
N VAL A 128 10.26 0.13 -1.19
CA VAL A 128 9.00 0.85 -0.99
C VAL A 128 7.82 0.17 -1.69
N PHE A 129 6.63 0.29 -1.09
CA PHE A 129 5.35 0.01 -1.76
C PHE A 129 4.49 1.27 -1.81
N ASN A 130 3.67 1.39 -2.85
CA ASN A 130 2.98 2.64 -3.14
C ASN A 130 1.56 2.68 -2.57
N VAL A 131 1.23 3.79 -1.91
CA VAL A 131 -0.09 4.11 -1.39
C VAL A 131 -0.55 5.47 -1.90
N SER A 132 -1.74 5.53 -2.46
CA SER A 132 -2.37 6.79 -2.87
C SER A 132 -3.77 6.93 -2.30
N MET A 133 -4.29 8.17 -2.31
CA MET A 133 -5.65 8.45 -1.90
C MET A 133 -6.32 9.41 -2.90
N ILE A 134 -7.55 9.11 -3.26
CA ILE A 134 -8.45 9.94 -4.07
C ILE A 134 -9.56 10.46 -3.16
N PRO A 135 -9.32 11.56 -2.40
CA PRO A 135 -10.26 12.02 -1.36
C PRO A 135 -11.48 12.75 -1.94
N TRP A 136 -11.51 13.00 -3.24
CA TRP A 136 -12.58 13.75 -3.92
C TRP A 136 -13.74 12.88 -4.35
N SER A 137 -13.53 11.57 -4.59
CA SER A 137 -14.55 10.63 -5.06
C SER A 137 -14.45 9.28 -4.38
N THR A 138 -15.62 8.68 -4.11
CA THR A 138 -15.72 7.25 -3.82
C THR A 138 -15.74 6.46 -5.14
N PHE A 139 -15.45 5.15 -5.08
CA PHE A 139 -15.51 4.26 -6.22
C PHE A 139 -15.89 2.83 -5.80
N ASP A 140 -16.52 2.10 -6.69
CA ASP A 140 -16.80 0.66 -6.54
C ASP A 140 -15.77 -0.22 -7.26
N GLY A 141 -14.97 0.36 -8.14
CA GLY A 141 -13.88 -0.29 -8.85
C GLY A 141 -12.82 0.71 -9.28
N PHE A 142 -11.55 0.36 -9.06
CA PHE A 142 -10.41 1.16 -9.51
C PHE A 142 -9.28 0.22 -9.94
N ASN A 143 -8.76 0.44 -11.16
CA ASN A 143 -7.65 -0.34 -11.69
C ASN A 143 -6.51 0.59 -12.10
N LEU A 144 -5.33 0.33 -11.55
CA LEU A 144 -4.11 1.00 -11.95
C LEU A 144 -3.32 0.11 -12.90
N ASN A 145 -3.16 0.56 -14.16
CA ASN A 145 -2.43 -0.16 -15.18
C ASN A 145 -1.05 0.46 -15.37
N LEU A 146 0.00 -0.34 -15.17
CA LEU A 146 1.37 0.07 -15.43
C LEU A 146 1.77 -0.35 -16.84
N GLN A 147 2.30 0.59 -17.62
CA GLN A 147 2.93 0.25 -18.90
C GLN A 147 4.19 -0.57 -18.61
N LYS A 148 4.33 -1.76 -19.21
CA LYS A 148 5.42 -2.71 -18.94
C LYS A 148 5.53 -3.15 -17.46
N GLY A 149 4.41 -3.20 -16.74
CA GLY A 149 4.35 -3.57 -15.32
C GLY A 149 4.58 -5.06 -15.02
N TYR A 150 5.21 -5.80 -15.93
CA TYR A 150 5.41 -7.24 -15.81
C TYR A 150 6.43 -7.61 -14.73
N ASP A 151 7.37 -6.72 -14.46
CA ASP A 151 8.41 -6.91 -13.46
C ASP A 151 8.07 -6.22 -12.13
N TYR A 152 6.92 -5.53 -12.05
CA TYR A 152 6.48 -4.86 -10.83
C TYR A 152 5.60 -5.78 -10.00
N LEU A 153 6.22 -6.53 -9.07
CA LEU A 153 5.57 -7.54 -8.24
C LEU A 153 4.95 -6.97 -6.96
N ILE A 154 5.42 -5.80 -6.52
CA ILE A 154 5.02 -5.15 -5.28
C ILE A 154 3.55 -4.67 -5.37
N PRO A 155 2.76 -4.76 -4.28
CA PRO A 155 1.38 -4.28 -4.29
C PRO A 155 1.30 -2.76 -4.40
N ILE A 156 0.20 -2.27 -5.01
CA ILE A 156 -0.16 -0.86 -5.03
C ILE A 156 -1.54 -0.70 -4.41
N PHE A 157 -1.66 0.26 -3.50
CA PHE A 157 -2.89 0.54 -2.78
C PHE A 157 -3.44 1.92 -3.17
N THR A 158 -4.75 1.99 -3.46
CA THR A 158 -5.43 3.27 -3.72
C THR A 158 -6.71 3.33 -2.89
N MET A 159 -6.76 4.31 -1.99
CA MET A 159 -7.95 4.57 -1.17
C MET A 159 -8.83 5.62 -1.85
N GLY A 160 -10.14 5.43 -1.79
CA GLY A 160 -11.11 6.43 -2.22
C GLY A 160 -11.60 7.32 -1.09
N LYS A 161 -12.55 8.20 -1.40
CA LYS A 161 -13.29 8.96 -0.40
C LYS A 161 -14.19 8.03 0.39
N TYR A 162 -14.05 8.06 1.73
CA TYR A 162 -14.94 7.30 2.60
C TYR A 162 -16.36 7.93 2.62
N TYR A 163 -17.33 7.10 2.89
CA TYR A 163 -18.75 7.49 2.98
C TYR A 163 -19.44 6.78 4.13
N ARG A 164 -20.62 7.26 4.49
CA ARG A 164 -21.45 6.63 5.51
C ARG A 164 -22.41 5.64 4.85
N ASP A 165 -22.49 4.45 5.41
CA ASP A 165 -23.43 3.40 5.05
C ASP A 165 -24.09 2.91 6.36
N ASP A 166 -25.29 3.36 6.61
CA ASP A 166 -26.00 3.22 7.88
C ASP A 166 -25.14 3.70 9.09
N GLU A 167 -24.82 2.81 10.00
CA GLU A 167 -23.99 3.09 11.18
C GLU A 167 -22.49 2.95 10.91
N LYS A 168 -22.10 2.49 9.71
CA LYS A 168 -20.72 2.26 9.32
C LYS A 168 -20.14 3.42 8.54
N ILE A 169 -18.83 3.55 8.65
CA ILE A 169 -18.04 4.42 7.79
C ILE A 169 -17.18 3.53 6.90
N ILE A 170 -17.45 3.60 5.60
CA ILE A 170 -16.87 2.72 4.61
C ILE A 170 -15.79 3.44 3.82
N LEU A 171 -14.63 2.81 3.69
CA LEU A 171 -13.51 3.26 2.87
C LEU A 171 -13.30 2.27 1.72
N PRO A 172 -13.46 2.67 0.45
CA PRO A 172 -13.06 1.83 -0.67
C PRO A 172 -11.53 1.78 -0.74
N LEU A 173 -11.00 0.56 -0.88
CA LEU A 173 -9.59 0.29 -1.09
C LEU A 173 -9.40 -0.58 -2.33
N ALA A 174 -8.71 -0.07 -3.32
CA ALA A 174 -8.26 -0.85 -4.46
C ALA A 174 -6.83 -1.35 -4.21
N ILE A 175 -6.60 -2.63 -4.46
CA ILE A 175 -5.32 -3.32 -4.28
C ILE A 175 -4.94 -3.94 -5.62
N ARG A 176 -3.86 -3.46 -6.24
CA ARG A 176 -3.29 -4.07 -7.43
C ARG A 176 -2.16 -4.98 -7.00
N VAL A 177 -2.15 -6.22 -7.51
CA VAL A 177 -1.13 -7.24 -7.25
C VAL A 177 -0.72 -7.96 -8.53
N HIS A 178 0.44 -8.62 -8.48
CA HIS A 178 0.91 -9.48 -9.56
C HIS A 178 0.65 -10.95 -9.23
N HIS A 179 0.00 -11.68 -10.18
CA HIS A 179 -0.42 -13.07 -9.97
C HIS A 179 0.74 -14.06 -9.82
N ALA A 180 1.96 -13.68 -10.23
CA ALA A 180 3.14 -14.52 -9.99
C ALA A 180 3.42 -14.76 -8.50
N VAL A 181 3.13 -13.77 -7.65
CA VAL A 181 3.40 -13.79 -6.21
C VAL A 181 2.15 -13.84 -5.35
N CYS A 182 1.02 -13.35 -5.84
CA CYS A 182 -0.21 -13.18 -5.07
C CYS A 182 -1.41 -13.78 -5.78
N ASP A 183 -2.01 -14.82 -5.21
CA ASP A 183 -3.28 -15.41 -5.64
C ASP A 183 -4.45 -14.81 -4.86
N GLY A 184 -5.68 -15.20 -5.25
CA GLY A 184 -6.90 -14.81 -4.56
C GLY A 184 -6.89 -15.12 -3.05
N PHE A 185 -6.30 -16.25 -2.64
CA PHE A 185 -6.13 -16.58 -1.22
C PHE A 185 -5.30 -15.52 -0.48
N HIS A 186 -4.16 -15.12 -1.03
CA HIS A 186 -3.24 -14.17 -0.40
C HIS A 186 -3.86 -12.78 -0.22
N ILE A 187 -4.52 -12.27 -1.28
CA ILE A 187 -5.17 -10.96 -1.20
C ILE A 187 -6.39 -10.98 -0.26
N CYS A 188 -7.17 -12.08 -0.21
CA CYS A 188 -8.27 -12.21 0.72
C CYS A 188 -7.78 -12.28 2.18
N ARG A 189 -6.71 -13.03 2.45
CA ARG A 189 -6.05 -13.05 3.77
C ARG A 189 -5.60 -11.65 4.18
N PHE A 190 -4.92 -10.93 3.27
CA PHE A 190 -4.51 -9.55 3.50
C PHE A 190 -5.68 -8.65 3.93
N VAL A 191 -6.79 -8.70 3.19
CA VAL A 191 -7.98 -7.88 3.47
C VAL A 191 -8.62 -8.23 4.80
N ASN A 192 -8.72 -9.52 5.12
CA ASN A 192 -9.31 -9.97 6.38
C ASN A 192 -8.46 -9.52 7.58
N GLU A 193 -7.14 -9.73 7.53
CA GLU A 193 -6.23 -9.28 8.59
C GLU A 193 -6.20 -7.74 8.71
N LEU A 194 -6.29 -7.01 7.59
CA LEU A 194 -6.38 -5.56 7.60
C LEU A 194 -7.67 -5.09 8.31
N GLN A 195 -8.81 -5.73 8.02
CA GLN A 195 -10.07 -5.41 8.68
C GLN A 195 -10.04 -5.74 10.18
N GLU A 196 -9.40 -6.84 10.57
CA GLU A 196 -9.19 -7.20 11.99
C GLU A 196 -8.36 -6.15 12.71
N LEU A 197 -7.24 -5.69 12.12
CA LEU A 197 -6.41 -4.61 12.67
C LEU A 197 -7.18 -3.28 12.81
N ILE A 198 -8.00 -2.94 11.85
CA ILE A 198 -8.82 -1.71 11.91
C ILE A 198 -9.83 -1.79 13.06
N ASN A 199 -10.33 -2.97 13.36
CA ASN A 199 -11.33 -3.20 14.40
C ASN A 199 -10.72 -3.33 15.81
N SER A 200 -9.44 -3.69 15.95
CA SER A 200 -8.74 -3.80 17.23
C SER A 200 -8.51 -2.44 17.89
#